data_c40d4d6af3275097d569ab4c49c6d8cc
#
_entry.id   c40d4d6af3275097d569ab4c49c6d8cc
#
_cell.length_a   1.000
_cell.length_b   1.000
_cell.length_c   1.000
_cell.angle_alpha   90.00
_cell.angle_beta   90.00
_cell.angle_gamma   90.00
#
_symmetry.space_group_name_H-M   'P 1'
#
loop_
_entity.id
_entity.type
_entity.pdbx_description
1 polymer ?
#
loop_
_entity_poly.entity_id
_entity_poly.type
_entity_poly.pdbx_seq_one_letter_code
_entity_poly.pdbx_strand_id
1 'polypeptide(L)'
;VLFMDDDAYIHEETWFRTLCLLRRLRPPYCDQIVSGAMFTRERPTWCHVMQEALDQKGLGVTIAGKRDLSSPHAVLELIDKVRTDTGLSKAGGTSGKDRTSLRVEPDVPERPYAAWWYCVIPIGLFYEYGYPLPVFFRGDDQEFGMRVQRITLPLNGICVWHMGFTLKFNYFMEYYQVFRNFLIEEACNPSRNRRERIWKRFNGMFLTEILRFNYDAAEIIVDAIRDYLKGPAFIEAEKCQERLKTMSAKNANMADLAEFDEYGVDIDSIYQTDHRSLKDTILYRLTFNGQLFWPKKWLRKGPAAVAHDWFYNPQRQCLVDSVIAINPNAYTAEIRYLDKKKFRQVMKYYLETVKRYKKIHKEVDKAYYNRRKYLTSYKFWKEYLELEKYQ
;
A
#
# COMPACT_ATOMS: atom_id res chain seq x y z
N VAL A 1 18.80 6.81 13.05
CA VAL A 1 18.88 6.23 11.69
C VAL A 1 17.87 6.95 10.81
N LEU A 2 18.26 7.36 9.60
CA LEU A 2 17.36 7.89 8.58
C LEU A 2 17.04 6.81 7.56
N PHE A 3 15.74 6.57 7.36
CA PHE A 3 15.20 5.84 6.21
C PHE A 3 14.67 6.85 5.20
N MET A 4 15.00 6.65 3.94
CA MET A 4 14.56 7.51 2.85
C MET A 4 14.50 6.67 1.56
N ASP A 5 13.48 6.91 0.73
CA ASP A 5 13.40 6.29 -0.59
C ASP A 5 14.54 6.80 -1.49
N ASP A 6 15.10 5.92 -2.30
CA ASP A 6 16.27 6.21 -3.17
C ASP A 6 15.93 7.13 -4.35
N ASP A 7 14.64 7.30 -4.65
CA ASP A 7 14.12 8.17 -5.71
C ASP A 7 13.41 9.43 -5.17
N ALA A 8 13.47 9.67 -3.86
CA ALA A 8 12.99 10.89 -3.25
C ALA A 8 13.97 12.04 -3.48
N TYR A 9 13.43 13.19 -3.91
CA TYR A 9 14.20 14.43 -3.95
C TYR A 9 14.11 15.14 -2.59
N ILE A 10 15.24 15.50 -2.04
CA ILE A 10 15.38 16.23 -0.77
C ILE A 10 16.02 17.61 -1.03
N HIS A 11 15.45 18.64 -0.45
CA HIS A 11 16.08 19.95 -0.41
C HIS A 11 17.04 20.04 0.80
N GLU A 12 18.14 20.79 0.68
CA GLU A 12 19.13 20.95 1.76
C GLU A 12 18.51 21.46 3.07
N GLU A 13 17.50 22.32 2.99
CA GLU A 13 16.74 22.82 4.15
C GLU A 13 16.05 21.69 4.94
N THR A 14 15.57 20.64 4.28
CA THR A 14 14.96 19.48 4.95
C THR A 14 15.96 18.83 5.89
N TRP A 15 17.18 18.60 5.40
CA TRP A 15 18.25 18.02 6.19
C TRP A 15 18.65 18.91 7.36
N PHE A 16 18.86 20.20 7.08
CA PHE A 16 19.23 21.17 8.10
C PHE A 16 18.17 21.28 9.20
N ARG A 17 16.88 21.36 8.84
CA ARG A 17 15.76 21.42 9.79
C ARG A 17 15.65 20.14 10.62
N THR A 18 15.88 18.99 10.01
CA THR A 18 15.92 17.72 10.73
C THR A 18 16.99 17.71 11.80
N LEU A 19 18.22 18.11 11.46
CA LEU A 19 19.33 18.20 12.43
C LEU A 19 19.03 19.21 13.55
N CYS A 20 18.47 20.36 13.20
CA CYS A 20 18.07 21.38 14.17
C CYS A 20 16.99 20.86 15.13
N LEU A 21 15.99 20.12 14.61
CA LEU A 21 14.96 19.50 15.44
C LEU A 21 15.58 18.48 16.40
N LEU A 22 16.36 17.52 15.88
CA LEU A 22 16.97 16.46 16.70
C LEU A 22 17.84 17.02 17.82
N ARG A 23 18.60 18.10 17.58
CA ARG A 23 19.42 18.76 18.60
C ARG A 23 18.59 19.46 19.68
N ARG A 24 17.35 19.80 19.43
CA ARG A 24 16.47 20.53 20.35
C ARG A 24 15.41 19.67 21.03
N LEU A 25 15.28 18.42 20.61
CA LEU A 25 14.40 17.49 21.31
C LEU A 25 14.87 17.31 22.75
N ARG A 26 13.91 17.38 23.65
CA ARG A 26 14.13 17.18 25.10
C ARG A 26 13.25 16.03 25.57
N PRO A 27 13.57 15.37 26.69
CA PRO A 27 12.65 14.44 27.30
C PRO A 27 11.26 15.06 27.50
N PRO A 28 10.17 14.37 27.16
CA PRO A 28 10.08 12.96 26.78
C PRO A 28 10.11 12.72 25.25
N TYR A 29 10.56 13.66 24.42
CA TYR A 29 10.46 13.57 22.97
C TYR A 29 11.72 13.01 22.26
N CYS A 30 12.81 12.76 23.01
CA CYS A 30 14.08 12.32 22.41
C CYS A 30 14.03 10.94 21.75
N ASP A 31 13.07 10.11 22.13
CA ASP A 31 12.85 8.74 21.64
C ASP A 31 11.68 8.63 20.65
N GLN A 32 11.18 9.77 20.17
CA GLN A 32 10.10 9.81 19.20
C GLN A 32 10.64 9.75 17.76
N ILE A 33 9.76 9.33 16.83
CA ILE A 33 10.10 9.19 15.42
C ILE A 33 9.84 10.52 14.71
N VAL A 34 10.79 11.01 13.91
CA VAL A 34 10.57 12.19 13.05
C VAL A 34 10.07 11.72 11.68
N SER A 35 8.91 12.22 11.25
CA SER A 35 8.30 11.92 9.98
C SER A 35 8.38 13.10 9.03
N GLY A 36 8.90 12.89 7.81
CA GLY A 36 8.89 13.90 6.75
C GLY A 36 7.62 13.82 5.91
N ALA A 37 7.11 14.99 5.50
CA ALA A 37 5.98 15.06 4.57
C ALA A 37 6.41 14.66 3.16
N MET A 38 5.48 14.03 2.42
CA MET A 38 5.67 13.72 1.01
C MET A 38 4.88 14.70 0.14
N PHE A 39 5.56 15.36 -0.78
CA PHE A 39 5.01 16.16 -1.85
C PHE A 39 5.14 15.44 -3.18
N THR A 40 4.29 15.73 -4.15
CA THR A 40 4.42 15.17 -5.49
C THR A 40 5.37 16.01 -6.35
N ARG A 41 6.24 15.36 -7.10
CA ARG A 41 7.19 16.07 -8.00
C ARG A 41 6.47 16.79 -9.12
N GLU A 42 5.37 16.25 -9.60
CA GLU A 42 4.55 16.77 -10.71
C GLU A 42 3.76 18.02 -10.29
N ARG A 43 3.49 18.15 -9.00
CA ARG A 43 2.83 19.32 -8.38
C ARG A 43 3.55 19.67 -7.09
N PRO A 44 4.65 20.44 -7.14
CA PRO A 44 5.55 20.63 -5.99
C PRO A 44 4.92 21.25 -4.75
N THR A 45 3.79 21.93 -4.88
CA THR A 45 3.01 22.49 -3.76
C THR A 45 1.97 21.53 -3.22
N TRP A 46 1.71 20.40 -3.90
CA TRP A 46 0.74 19.41 -3.46
C TRP A 46 1.32 18.47 -2.43
N CYS A 47 0.96 18.69 -1.17
CA CYS A 47 1.26 17.76 -0.09
C CYS A 47 0.39 16.51 -0.24
N HIS A 48 1.01 15.40 -0.65
CA HIS A 48 0.33 14.11 -0.77
C HIS A 48 0.01 13.55 0.62
N VAL A 49 1.02 13.52 1.49
CA VAL A 49 0.90 13.05 2.87
C VAL A 49 1.86 13.84 3.76
N MET A 50 1.37 14.35 4.87
CA MET A 50 2.19 14.86 5.97
C MET A 50 2.27 13.88 7.12
N GLN A 51 1.18 13.13 7.34
CA GLN A 51 1.13 12.08 8.35
C GLN A 51 0.15 10.99 7.95
N GLU A 52 0.52 9.77 8.23
CA GLU A 52 -0.30 8.58 8.08
C GLU A 52 -0.62 7.96 9.42
N ALA A 53 -1.70 7.21 9.45
CA ALA A 53 -2.09 6.39 10.58
C ALA A 53 -2.72 5.08 10.13
N LEU A 54 -2.79 4.14 11.03
CA LEU A 54 -3.64 2.98 10.87
C LEU A 54 -5.02 3.29 11.45
N ASP A 55 -6.04 3.18 10.62
CA ASP A 55 -7.43 3.30 11.07
C ASP A 55 -7.78 2.16 12.05
N GLN A 56 -8.96 2.25 12.67
CA GLN A 56 -9.46 1.18 13.58
C GLN A 56 -9.50 -0.21 12.91
N LYS A 57 -9.34 -0.23 11.59
CA LYS A 57 -9.36 -1.44 10.75
C LYS A 57 -7.95 -1.97 10.48
N GLY A 58 -6.92 -1.27 10.93
CA GLY A 58 -5.53 -1.61 10.68
C GLY A 58 -5.11 -1.41 9.22
N LEU A 59 -5.76 -0.48 8.52
CA LEU A 59 -5.38 -0.08 7.16
C LEU A 59 -4.77 1.31 7.21
N GLY A 60 -3.72 1.54 6.41
CA GLY A 60 -3.10 2.86 6.28
C GLY A 60 -4.07 3.89 5.72
N VAL A 61 -4.18 5.02 6.41
CA VAL A 61 -4.97 6.18 6.00
C VAL A 61 -4.17 7.46 6.17
N THR A 62 -4.31 8.38 5.23
CA THR A 62 -3.73 9.71 5.35
C THR A 62 -4.56 10.55 6.31
N ILE A 63 -4.00 10.90 7.46
CA ILE A 63 -4.65 11.76 8.45
C ILE A 63 -4.39 13.24 8.19
N ALA A 64 -3.22 13.57 7.62
CA ALA A 64 -2.89 14.92 7.20
C ALA A 64 -2.22 14.91 5.84
N GLY A 65 -2.69 15.75 4.92
CA GLY A 65 -2.21 15.83 3.54
C GLY A 65 -3.35 16.03 2.54
N LYS A 66 -3.14 15.61 1.29
CA LYS A 66 -4.06 15.74 0.13
C LYS A 66 -4.53 17.19 -0.06
N ARG A 67 -3.56 18.13 -0.03
CA ARG A 67 -3.84 19.56 -0.04
C ARG A 67 -2.74 20.32 -0.79
N ASP A 68 -3.15 21.34 -1.51
CA ASP A 68 -2.23 22.31 -2.10
C ASP A 68 -1.78 23.32 -1.03
N LEU A 69 -0.48 23.43 -0.81
CA LEU A 69 0.12 24.33 0.17
C LEU A 69 0.74 25.58 -0.46
N SER A 70 0.24 25.99 -1.62
CA SER A 70 0.65 27.23 -2.29
C SER A 70 0.28 28.50 -1.50
N SER A 71 -0.64 28.42 -0.54
CA SER A 71 -1.03 29.54 0.30
C SER A 71 -0.65 29.37 1.78
N PRO A 72 -0.27 30.45 2.49
CA PRO A 72 -0.01 30.42 3.93
C PRO A 72 -1.19 29.88 4.75
N HIS A 73 -2.42 30.19 4.35
CA HIS A 73 -3.62 29.72 5.03
C HIS A 73 -3.73 28.20 4.99
N ALA A 74 -3.52 27.58 3.82
CA ALA A 74 -3.55 26.12 3.67
C ALA A 74 -2.45 25.44 4.52
N VAL A 75 -1.28 26.06 4.67
CA VAL A 75 -0.21 25.57 5.53
C VAL A 75 -0.62 25.61 7.00
N LEU A 76 -1.21 26.70 7.47
CA LEU A 76 -1.65 26.83 8.86
C LEU A 76 -2.75 25.82 9.21
N GLU A 77 -3.74 25.65 8.32
CA GLU A 77 -4.80 24.65 8.50
C GLU A 77 -4.24 23.22 8.59
N LEU A 78 -3.23 22.88 7.78
CA LEU A 78 -2.60 21.56 7.83
C LEU A 78 -1.88 21.34 9.15
N ILE A 79 -1.16 22.37 9.64
CA ILE A 79 -0.45 22.31 10.92
C ILE A 79 -1.44 22.11 12.07
N ASP A 80 -2.53 22.84 12.10
CA ASP A 80 -3.57 22.72 13.14
C ASP A 80 -4.20 21.33 13.11
N LYS A 81 -4.48 20.80 11.93
CA LYS A 81 -5.00 19.43 11.77
C LYS A 81 -4.02 18.39 12.34
N VAL A 82 -2.74 18.48 11.99
CA VAL A 82 -1.70 17.59 12.51
C VAL A 82 -1.63 17.65 14.05
N ARG A 83 -1.66 18.86 14.64
CA ARG A 83 -1.68 19.03 16.10
C ARG A 83 -2.89 18.36 16.76
N THR A 84 -4.05 18.49 16.15
CA THR A 84 -5.31 17.97 16.69
C THR A 84 -5.37 16.46 16.57
N ASP A 85 -5.08 15.93 15.37
CA ASP A 85 -5.28 14.51 15.05
C ASP A 85 -4.18 13.61 15.65
N THR A 86 -2.99 14.16 15.94
CA THR A 86 -1.88 13.40 16.54
C THR A 86 -1.88 13.35 18.06
N GLY A 87 -2.81 14.03 18.71
CA GLY A 87 -2.85 14.13 20.16
C GLY A 87 -1.74 15.03 20.76
N LEU A 88 -0.90 15.66 19.91
CA LEU A 88 0.14 16.61 20.36
C LEU A 88 -0.44 17.81 21.13
N SER A 89 -1.69 18.20 20.84
CA SER A 89 -2.41 19.24 21.56
C SER A 89 -2.82 18.82 22.99
N LYS A 90 -3.05 17.55 23.23
CA LYS A 90 -3.41 17.01 24.54
C LYS A 90 -2.20 16.87 25.48
N ALA A 91 -1.01 16.71 24.93
CA ALA A 91 0.23 16.62 25.71
C ALA A 91 0.63 17.95 26.39
N GLY A 92 0.09 19.08 25.94
CA GLY A 92 0.37 20.42 26.49
C GLY A 92 -0.59 20.90 27.57
N GLY A 93 -1.71 20.19 27.85
CA GLY A 93 -2.83 20.71 28.61
C GLY A 93 -3.20 20.00 29.92
N THR A 94 -2.52 18.96 30.35
CA THR A 94 -2.84 18.29 31.63
C THR A 94 -1.82 18.59 32.70
N SER A 95 -2.30 19.22 33.75
CA SER A 95 -1.61 19.47 35.00
C SER A 95 -1.04 18.18 35.62
N GLY A 96 0.27 18.11 35.67
CA GLY A 96 1.00 17.69 36.85
C GLY A 96 0.88 16.29 37.40
N LYS A 97 0.62 15.23 36.62
CA LYS A 97 0.91 13.86 37.09
C LYS A 97 1.23 12.95 35.89
N ASP A 98 2.44 12.41 35.93
CA ASP A 98 3.02 11.38 35.06
C ASP A 98 3.34 11.79 33.61
N ARG A 99 4.50 12.45 33.43
CA ARG A 99 5.09 12.83 32.14
C ARG A 99 5.91 11.72 31.46
N THR A 100 5.88 10.51 31.99
CA THR A 100 6.79 9.42 31.53
C THR A 100 6.22 8.48 30.48
N SER A 101 4.93 8.56 30.17
CA SER A 101 4.34 7.71 29.13
C SER A 101 3.57 8.53 28.09
N LEU A 102 4.30 9.10 27.13
CA LEU A 102 3.71 9.56 25.86
C LEU A 102 3.36 8.34 25.00
N ARG A 103 2.63 7.39 25.57
CA ARG A 103 1.96 6.35 24.79
C ARG A 103 0.76 6.99 24.12
N VAL A 104 0.58 6.70 22.83
CA VAL A 104 -0.69 6.98 22.15
C VAL A 104 -1.81 6.39 23.00
N GLU A 105 -2.69 7.24 23.51
CA GLU A 105 -3.80 6.78 24.35
C GLU A 105 -4.66 5.76 23.56
N PRO A 106 -5.16 4.70 24.20
CA PRO A 106 -5.93 3.65 23.54
C PRO A 106 -7.21 4.14 22.87
N ASP A 107 -7.68 5.33 23.18
CA ASP A 107 -8.88 5.95 22.60
C ASP A 107 -8.62 6.84 21.39
N VAL A 108 -7.36 6.99 20.94
CA VAL A 108 -7.08 7.64 19.66
C VAL A 108 -7.51 6.67 18.55
N PRO A 109 -8.51 7.02 17.73
CA PRO A 109 -9.08 6.10 16.74
C PRO A 109 -8.10 5.69 15.67
N GLU A 110 -6.96 6.35 15.57
CA GLU A 110 -5.92 6.17 14.57
C GLU A 110 -4.56 6.10 15.26
N ARG A 111 -3.71 5.17 14.79
CA ARG A 111 -2.35 5.00 15.28
C ARG A 111 -1.38 5.57 14.26
N PRO A 112 -0.78 6.75 14.51
CA PRO A 112 0.19 7.35 13.61
C PRO A 112 1.40 6.44 13.42
N TYR A 113 1.90 6.36 12.19
CA TYR A 113 3.20 5.79 11.86
C TYR A 113 3.92 6.72 10.88
N ALA A 114 5.22 6.57 10.74
CA ALA A 114 6.02 7.33 9.81
C ALA A 114 6.35 6.47 8.60
N ALA A 115 5.91 6.89 7.43
CA ALA A 115 6.29 6.24 6.19
C ALA A 115 7.77 6.51 5.87
N TRP A 116 8.43 5.53 5.23
CA TRP A 116 9.88 5.54 5.12
C TRP A 116 10.42 6.28 3.89
N TRP A 117 9.61 7.06 3.18
CA TRP A 117 10.14 8.01 2.21
C TRP A 117 11.03 9.09 2.84
N TYR A 118 10.82 9.41 4.13
CA TYR A 118 11.72 10.18 5.00
C TYR A 118 11.33 9.97 6.46
N CYS A 119 12.08 9.14 7.16
CA CYS A 119 11.78 8.77 8.54
C CYS A 119 13.04 8.66 9.37
N VAL A 120 13.13 9.44 10.45
CA VAL A 120 14.26 9.36 11.40
C VAL A 120 13.81 8.59 12.63
N ILE A 121 14.49 7.47 12.87
CA ILE A 121 14.19 6.53 13.96
C ILE A 121 15.38 6.52 14.95
N PRO A 122 15.13 6.76 16.25
CA PRO A 122 16.15 6.59 17.28
C PRO A 122 16.72 5.17 17.28
N ILE A 123 18.06 5.06 17.29
CA ILE A 123 18.75 3.75 17.24
C ILE A 123 18.33 2.82 18.38
N GLY A 124 18.02 3.37 19.55
CA GLY A 124 17.55 2.62 20.71
C GLY A 124 16.31 1.78 20.45
N LEU A 125 15.43 2.23 19.53
CA LEU A 125 14.20 1.50 19.21
C LEU A 125 14.48 0.17 18.50
N PHE A 126 15.56 0.07 17.73
CA PHE A 126 15.99 -1.19 17.13
C PHE A 126 16.52 -2.19 18.16
N TYR A 127 17.17 -1.70 19.22
CA TYR A 127 17.62 -2.56 20.32
C TYR A 127 16.44 -3.02 21.20
N GLU A 128 15.43 -2.17 21.39
CA GLU A 128 14.25 -2.48 22.21
C GLU A 128 13.25 -3.39 21.48
N TYR A 129 12.94 -3.05 20.22
CA TYR A 129 11.86 -3.70 19.45
C TYR A 129 12.37 -4.65 18.35
N GLY A 130 13.66 -4.69 18.07
CA GLY A 130 14.26 -5.43 16.95
C GLY A 130 14.19 -4.68 15.63
N TYR A 131 14.76 -5.27 14.59
CA TYR A 131 14.78 -4.74 13.23
C TYR A 131 13.44 -4.97 12.52
N PRO A 132 13.18 -4.31 11.36
CA PRO A 132 12.00 -4.57 10.54
C PRO A 132 11.84 -6.05 10.18
N LEU A 133 10.63 -6.48 9.85
CA LEU A 133 10.41 -7.77 9.22
C LEU A 133 10.98 -7.76 7.79
N PRO A 134 11.48 -8.90 7.27
CA PRO A 134 12.02 -8.99 5.92
C PRO A 134 10.92 -9.07 4.85
N VAL A 135 10.00 -8.11 4.86
CA VAL A 135 8.85 -8.10 3.96
C VAL A 135 9.09 -7.34 2.66
N PHE A 136 10.16 -6.56 2.58
CA PHE A 136 10.63 -5.81 1.40
C PHE A 136 9.51 -5.14 0.60
N PHE A 137 9.45 -3.81 0.59
CA PHE A 137 8.40 -2.95 0.05
C PHE A 137 6.99 -3.20 0.62
N ARG A 138 6.26 -2.14 0.85
CA ARG A 138 4.86 -2.10 1.29
C ARG A 138 4.59 -2.80 2.62
N GLY A 139 4.32 -2.00 3.61
CA GLY A 139 3.94 -2.44 4.93
C GLY A 139 5.07 -2.57 5.95
N ASP A 140 6.33 -2.51 5.54
CA ASP A 140 7.51 -2.51 6.39
C ASP A 140 7.51 -1.37 7.42
N ASP A 141 7.17 -0.17 6.98
CA ASP A 141 6.97 1.03 7.79
C ASP A 141 5.76 0.91 8.73
N GLN A 142 4.65 0.36 8.23
CA GLN A 142 3.44 0.12 9.01
C GLN A 142 3.67 -0.92 10.11
N GLU A 143 4.30 -2.04 9.76
CA GLU A 143 4.63 -3.10 10.73
C GLU A 143 5.52 -2.57 11.86
N PHE A 144 6.59 -1.88 11.48
CA PHE A 144 7.51 -1.32 12.45
C PHE A 144 6.82 -0.28 13.34
N GLY A 145 6.04 0.64 12.75
CA GLY A 145 5.27 1.65 13.47
C GLY A 145 4.25 1.04 14.44
N MET A 146 3.52 -0.02 14.02
CA MET A 146 2.59 -0.75 14.88
C MET A 146 3.28 -1.42 16.07
N ARG A 147 4.46 -1.96 15.87
CA ARG A 147 5.22 -2.67 16.89
C ARG A 147 5.85 -1.72 17.90
N VAL A 148 6.39 -0.61 17.42
CA VAL A 148 7.11 0.38 18.23
C VAL A 148 6.16 1.32 18.99
N GLN A 149 5.02 1.68 18.39
CA GLN A 149 3.98 2.53 18.98
C GLN A 149 4.52 3.85 19.58
N ARG A 150 5.43 4.52 18.86
CA ARG A 150 5.93 5.85 19.23
C ARG A 150 5.13 6.95 18.53
N ILE A 151 5.13 8.13 19.14
CA ILE A 151 4.56 9.32 18.50
C ILE A 151 5.43 9.68 17.30
N THR A 152 4.80 10.02 16.20
CA THR A 152 5.48 10.60 15.03
C THR A 152 5.46 12.12 15.15
N LEU A 153 6.60 12.74 14.92
CA LEU A 153 6.79 14.19 14.98
C LEU A 153 6.94 14.75 13.56
N PRO A 154 5.84 15.13 12.91
CA PRO A 154 5.91 15.88 11.66
C PRO A 154 6.27 17.33 11.98
N LEU A 155 7.22 17.90 11.25
CA LEU A 155 7.57 19.31 11.36
C LEU A 155 7.45 19.96 9.99
N ASN A 156 6.81 21.12 9.94
CA ASN A 156 6.75 21.90 8.71
C ASN A 156 8.16 22.23 8.19
N GLY A 157 8.40 21.95 6.90
CA GLY A 157 9.70 22.10 6.26
C GLY A 157 10.64 20.90 6.39
N ILE A 158 10.20 19.80 7.02
CA ILE A 158 10.82 18.47 6.86
C ILE A 158 9.97 17.70 5.86
N CYS A 159 10.42 17.65 4.61
CA CYS A 159 9.65 17.05 3.52
C CYS A 159 10.55 16.55 2.39
N VAL A 160 9.99 15.68 1.57
CA VAL A 160 10.60 15.20 0.33
C VAL A 160 9.61 15.35 -0.82
N TRP A 161 10.14 15.40 -2.04
CA TRP A 161 9.36 15.32 -3.27
C TRP A 161 9.57 13.96 -3.91
N HIS A 162 8.48 13.24 -4.08
CA HIS A 162 8.49 11.90 -4.63
C HIS A 162 7.56 11.84 -5.84
N MET A 163 7.83 10.95 -6.79
CA MET A 163 6.94 10.71 -7.93
C MET A 163 5.59 10.17 -7.44
N GLY A 164 4.50 10.65 -8.03
CA GLY A 164 3.15 10.19 -7.67
C GLY A 164 2.99 8.66 -7.82
N PHE A 165 2.38 8.00 -6.84
CA PHE A 165 2.23 6.53 -6.83
C PHE A 165 1.46 5.98 -8.04
N THR A 166 0.54 6.74 -8.61
CA THR A 166 -0.21 6.35 -9.80
C THR A 166 0.67 6.23 -11.04
N LEU A 167 1.76 7.02 -11.13
CA LEU A 167 2.74 6.92 -12.23
C LEU A 167 3.54 5.62 -12.19
N LYS A 168 3.82 5.13 -10.98
CA LYS A 168 4.60 3.92 -10.74
C LYS A 168 3.73 2.70 -10.44
N PHE A 169 2.43 2.78 -10.72
CA PHE A 169 1.53 1.66 -10.44
C PHE A 169 2.03 0.38 -11.10
N ASN A 170 2.28 -0.63 -10.28
CA ASN A 170 2.73 -1.94 -10.70
C ASN A 170 1.99 -3.01 -9.90
N TYR A 171 1.38 -3.99 -10.56
CA TYR A 171 0.59 -5.02 -9.91
C TYR A 171 1.39 -5.86 -8.90
N PHE A 172 2.67 -6.12 -9.19
CA PHE A 172 3.52 -6.83 -8.24
C PHE A 172 3.69 -6.05 -6.94
N MET A 173 3.98 -4.76 -7.03
CA MET A 173 4.14 -3.91 -5.85
C MET A 173 2.83 -3.72 -5.10
N GLU A 174 1.75 -3.41 -5.83
CA GLU A 174 0.49 -2.96 -5.24
C GLU A 174 -0.46 -4.10 -4.86
N TYR A 175 -0.28 -5.30 -5.44
CA TYR A 175 -1.11 -6.45 -5.14
C TYR A 175 -0.33 -7.55 -4.45
N TYR A 176 0.75 -8.05 -5.06
CA TYR A 176 1.49 -9.17 -4.47
C TYR A 176 2.12 -8.78 -3.14
N GLN A 177 2.92 -7.71 -3.12
CA GLN A 177 3.60 -7.31 -1.90
C GLN A 177 2.61 -6.89 -0.81
N VAL A 178 1.63 -6.06 -1.13
CA VAL A 178 0.63 -5.59 -0.17
C VAL A 178 -0.12 -6.76 0.49
N PHE A 179 -0.67 -7.69 -0.29
CA PHE A 179 -1.46 -8.77 0.30
C PHE A 179 -0.62 -9.80 1.05
N ARG A 180 0.55 -10.17 0.51
CA ARG A 180 1.47 -11.08 1.20
C ARG A 180 1.94 -10.48 2.52
N ASN A 181 2.43 -9.25 2.47
CA ASN A 181 3.03 -8.60 3.62
C ASN A 181 1.99 -8.32 4.72
N PHE A 182 0.81 -7.82 4.37
CA PHE A 182 -0.25 -7.60 5.36
C PHE A 182 -0.68 -8.88 6.08
N LEU A 183 -0.66 -10.03 5.42
CA LEU A 183 -0.92 -11.31 6.08
C LEU A 183 0.22 -11.72 7.02
N ILE A 184 1.48 -11.50 6.63
CA ILE A 184 2.66 -11.78 7.45
C ILE A 184 2.67 -10.86 8.68
N GLU A 185 2.44 -9.57 8.50
CA GLU A 185 2.37 -8.58 9.57
C GLU A 185 1.28 -8.94 10.59
N GLU A 186 0.08 -9.27 10.08
CA GLU A 186 -1.03 -9.70 10.94
C GLU A 186 -0.75 -11.02 11.66
N ALA A 187 0.00 -11.92 11.06
CA ALA A 187 0.44 -13.16 11.70
C ALA A 187 1.47 -12.89 12.80
N CYS A 188 2.40 -11.94 12.56
CA CYS A 188 3.43 -11.56 13.54
C CYS A 188 2.88 -10.69 14.67
N ASN A 189 1.95 -9.78 14.38
CA ASN A 189 1.37 -8.80 15.31
C ASN A 189 -0.16 -8.79 15.20
N PRO A 190 -0.84 -9.83 15.73
CA PRO A 190 -2.29 -9.98 15.57
C PRO A 190 -3.07 -8.80 16.13
N SER A 191 -4.01 -8.29 15.35
CA SER A 191 -4.92 -7.22 15.74
C SER A 191 -6.38 -7.60 15.54
N ARG A 192 -7.29 -6.97 16.31
CA ARG A 192 -8.71 -7.27 16.23
C ARG A 192 -9.28 -6.88 14.87
N ASN A 193 -9.88 -7.85 14.16
CA ASN A 193 -10.58 -7.66 12.87
C ASN A 193 -9.71 -7.27 11.65
N ARG A 194 -8.39 -7.08 11.77
CA ARG A 194 -7.53 -6.71 10.64
C ARG A 194 -7.49 -7.83 9.59
N ARG A 195 -7.37 -9.08 10.01
CA ARG A 195 -7.34 -10.25 9.11
C ARG A 195 -8.58 -10.37 8.24
N GLU A 196 -9.77 -10.21 8.82
CA GLU A 196 -11.03 -10.26 8.06
C GLU A 196 -11.06 -9.18 6.98
N ARG A 197 -10.54 -8.01 7.28
CA ARG A 197 -10.49 -6.87 6.34
C ARG A 197 -9.48 -7.04 5.25
N ILE A 198 -8.28 -7.55 5.57
CA ILE A 198 -7.29 -7.94 4.56
C ILE A 198 -7.94 -8.95 3.61
N TRP A 199 -8.64 -9.95 4.16
CA TRP A 199 -9.32 -10.95 3.37
C TRP A 199 -10.45 -10.38 2.51
N LYS A 200 -11.24 -9.47 3.04
CA LYS A 200 -12.29 -8.76 2.28
C LYS A 200 -11.69 -7.93 1.15
N ARG A 201 -10.60 -7.21 1.44
CA ARG A 201 -9.89 -6.42 0.42
C ARG A 201 -9.30 -7.30 -0.66
N PHE A 202 -8.65 -8.40 -0.29
CA PHE A 202 -8.13 -9.40 -1.21
C PHE A 202 -9.21 -9.90 -2.19
N ASN A 203 -10.35 -10.36 -1.67
CA ASN A 203 -11.44 -10.84 -2.51
C ASN A 203 -12.01 -9.72 -3.41
N GLY A 204 -12.14 -8.52 -2.88
CA GLY A 204 -12.62 -7.37 -3.65
C GLY A 204 -11.70 -7.01 -4.82
N MET A 205 -10.38 -6.94 -4.57
CA MET A 205 -9.40 -6.63 -5.62
C MET A 205 -9.30 -7.76 -6.65
N PHE A 206 -9.23 -9.02 -6.21
CA PHE A 206 -9.27 -10.17 -7.11
C PHE A 206 -10.50 -10.11 -8.04
N LEU A 207 -11.68 -9.88 -7.47
CA LEU A 207 -12.89 -9.78 -8.25
C LEU A 207 -12.88 -8.59 -9.21
N THR A 208 -12.34 -7.47 -8.78
CA THR A 208 -12.19 -6.27 -9.64
C THR A 208 -11.34 -6.58 -10.87
N GLU A 209 -10.19 -7.23 -10.68
CA GLU A 209 -9.30 -7.56 -11.80
C GLU A 209 -9.89 -8.61 -12.74
N ILE A 210 -10.57 -9.61 -12.21
CA ILE A 210 -11.34 -10.57 -13.02
C ILE A 210 -12.40 -9.86 -13.87
N LEU A 211 -13.12 -8.91 -13.30
CA LEU A 211 -14.18 -8.18 -14.01
C LEU A 211 -13.64 -7.18 -15.04
N ARG A 212 -12.36 -6.81 -14.96
CA ARG A 212 -11.62 -6.00 -15.96
C ARG A 212 -10.84 -6.84 -16.97
N PHE A 213 -11.02 -8.15 -16.98
CA PHE A 213 -10.28 -9.10 -17.81
C PHE A 213 -8.76 -9.09 -17.58
N ASN A 214 -8.34 -8.60 -16.43
CA ASN A 214 -6.94 -8.57 -16.00
C ASN A 214 -6.58 -9.85 -15.26
N TYR A 215 -6.49 -10.94 -16.01
CA TYR A 215 -6.24 -12.27 -15.46
C TYR A 215 -4.86 -12.38 -14.80
N ASP A 216 -3.85 -11.72 -15.39
CA ASP A 216 -2.47 -11.77 -14.88
C ASP A 216 -2.36 -11.07 -13.51
N ALA A 217 -3.00 -9.90 -13.35
CA ALA A 217 -3.07 -9.24 -12.04
C ALA A 217 -3.88 -10.06 -11.03
N ALA A 218 -4.97 -10.70 -11.46
CA ALA A 218 -5.75 -11.58 -10.60
C ALA A 218 -4.92 -12.79 -10.14
N GLU A 219 -4.09 -13.39 -10.99
CA GLU A 219 -3.15 -14.46 -10.62
C GLU A 219 -2.11 -13.96 -9.61
N ILE A 220 -1.53 -12.76 -9.84
CA ILE A 220 -0.57 -12.15 -8.92
C ILE A 220 -1.15 -11.97 -7.51
N ILE A 221 -2.42 -11.56 -7.42
CA ILE A 221 -3.13 -11.45 -6.13
C ILE A 221 -3.23 -12.83 -5.45
N VAL A 222 -3.53 -13.88 -6.20
CA VAL A 222 -3.63 -15.27 -5.66
C VAL A 222 -2.25 -15.78 -5.25
N ASP A 223 -1.19 -15.49 -6.02
CA ASP A 223 0.19 -15.87 -5.71
C ASP A 223 0.65 -15.30 -4.36
N ALA A 224 0.24 -14.06 -4.04
CA ALA A 224 0.54 -13.44 -2.75
C ALA A 224 0.07 -14.30 -1.57
N ILE A 225 -1.17 -14.82 -1.65
CA ILE A 225 -1.73 -15.69 -0.61
C ILE A 225 -1.03 -17.05 -0.59
N ARG A 226 -0.73 -17.61 -1.75
CA ARG A 226 -0.05 -18.93 -1.84
C ARG A 226 1.36 -18.87 -1.26
N ASP A 227 2.08 -17.78 -1.49
CA ASP A 227 3.43 -17.60 -0.96
C ASP A 227 3.40 -17.34 0.54
N TYR A 228 2.47 -16.54 1.05
CA TYR A 228 2.22 -16.47 2.50
C TYR A 228 1.98 -17.85 3.13
N LEU A 229 1.18 -18.73 2.48
CA LEU A 229 0.87 -20.07 2.97
C LEU A 229 2.06 -21.06 2.94
N LYS A 230 3.22 -20.66 2.40
CA LYS A 230 4.46 -21.43 2.51
C LYS A 230 5.15 -21.27 3.87
N GLY A 231 4.74 -20.25 4.65
CA GLY A 231 5.27 -19.98 5.98
C GLY A 231 6.60 -19.21 5.99
N PRO A 232 7.18 -18.99 7.19
CA PRO A 232 8.34 -18.11 7.37
C PRO A 232 9.59 -18.56 6.60
N ALA A 233 9.80 -19.84 6.41
CA ALA A 233 10.96 -20.33 5.65
C ALA A 233 11.01 -19.79 4.21
N PHE A 234 9.85 -19.45 3.63
CA PHE A 234 9.79 -18.86 2.30
C PHE A 234 10.39 -17.44 2.27
N ILE A 235 10.03 -16.58 3.23
CA ILE A 235 10.58 -15.21 3.28
C ILE A 235 12.04 -15.18 3.76
N GLU A 236 12.48 -16.18 4.53
CA GLU A 236 13.88 -16.34 4.93
C GLU A 236 14.79 -16.66 3.74
N ALA A 237 14.28 -17.44 2.78
CA ALA A 237 15.02 -17.87 1.60
C ALA A 237 14.82 -16.96 0.37
N GLU A 238 13.84 -16.03 0.41
CA GLU A 238 13.44 -15.24 -0.75
C GLU A 238 14.49 -14.17 -1.09
N LYS A 239 15.00 -14.23 -2.31
CA LYS A 239 15.77 -13.13 -2.90
C LYS A 239 14.82 -12.16 -3.60
N CYS A 240 14.40 -11.12 -2.87
CA CYS A 240 13.38 -10.16 -3.32
C CYS A 240 13.66 -9.56 -4.70
N GLN A 241 14.92 -9.28 -5.04
CA GLN A 241 15.28 -8.71 -6.34
C GLN A 241 14.97 -9.64 -7.51
N GLU A 242 15.25 -10.94 -7.38
CA GLU A 242 14.94 -11.92 -8.43
C GLU A 242 13.43 -12.08 -8.61
N ARG A 243 12.71 -12.08 -7.49
CA ARG A 243 11.25 -12.13 -7.49
C ARG A 243 10.65 -10.89 -8.14
N LEU A 244 11.15 -9.71 -7.81
CA LEU A 244 10.73 -8.45 -8.43
C LEU A 244 10.93 -8.47 -9.94
N LYS A 245 12.09 -8.89 -10.43
CA LYS A 245 12.36 -9.01 -11.87
C LYS A 245 11.39 -9.96 -12.55
N THR A 246 11.17 -11.14 -11.98
CA THR A 246 10.28 -12.17 -12.54
C THR A 246 8.83 -11.70 -12.61
N MET A 247 8.36 -11.01 -11.59
CA MET A 247 6.96 -10.57 -11.50
C MET A 247 6.70 -9.26 -12.26
N SER A 248 7.67 -8.35 -12.28
CA SER A 248 7.55 -7.09 -13.05
C SER A 248 7.52 -7.35 -14.56
N ALA A 249 8.16 -8.42 -15.03
CA ALA A 249 8.08 -8.83 -16.43
C ALA A 249 6.65 -9.22 -16.86
N LYS A 250 5.79 -9.65 -15.96
CA LYS A 250 4.36 -9.93 -16.25
C LYS A 250 3.53 -8.66 -16.47
N ASN A 251 4.06 -7.50 -16.12
CA ASN A 251 3.37 -6.20 -16.21
C ASN A 251 3.73 -5.40 -17.48
N ALA A 252 4.44 -6.02 -18.44
CA ALA A 252 5.13 -5.35 -19.53
C ALA A 252 4.29 -5.08 -20.80
N ASN A 253 2.97 -5.23 -20.75
CA ASN A 253 2.12 -5.15 -21.94
C ASN A 253 1.55 -3.74 -22.23
N MET A 254 2.04 -2.73 -21.49
CA MET A 254 1.61 -1.34 -21.73
C MET A 254 2.37 -0.75 -22.92
N ALA A 255 1.64 -0.31 -23.93
CA ALA A 255 2.16 0.39 -25.09
C ALA A 255 1.86 1.90 -25.02
N ASP A 256 2.45 2.69 -25.92
CA ASP A 256 2.16 4.12 -25.99
C ASP A 256 0.67 4.35 -26.25
N LEU A 257 0.09 5.31 -25.54
CA LEU A 257 -1.34 5.61 -25.65
C LEU A 257 -1.75 6.02 -27.07
N ALA A 258 -0.84 6.66 -27.84
CA ALA A 258 -1.07 7.04 -29.22
C ALA A 258 -1.35 5.84 -30.15
N GLU A 259 -0.88 4.63 -29.82
CA GLU A 259 -1.20 3.42 -30.57
C GLU A 259 -2.69 3.04 -30.50
N PHE A 260 -3.44 3.66 -29.59
CA PHE A 260 -4.86 3.39 -29.36
C PHE A 260 -5.79 4.54 -29.77
N ASP A 261 -5.27 5.54 -30.49
CA ASP A 261 -6.04 6.71 -30.95
C ASP A 261 -7.27 6.32 -31.81
N GLU A 262 -7.19 5.22 -32.54
CA GLU A 262 -8.30 4.69 -33.34
C GLU A 262 -9.57 4.38 -32.54
N TYR A 263 -9.42 4.15 -31.23
CA TYR A 263 -10.55 3.84 -30.34
C TYR A 263 -11.23 5.09 -29.77
N GLY A 264 -10.74 6.29 -30.05
CA GLY A 264 -11.34 7.56 -29.64
C GLY A 264 -11.53 7.68 -28.13
N VAL A 265 -10.54 7.26 -27.35
CA VAL A 265 -10.64 7.19 -25.89
C VAL A 265 -10.59 8.59 -25.27
N ASP A 266 -11.63 8.95 -24.55
CA ASP A 266 -11.64 10.14 -23.70
C ASP A 266 -10.99 9.85 -22.34
N ILE A 267 -9.76 10.33 -22.15
CA ILE A 267 -8.95 10.13 -20.94
C ILE A 267 -9.62 10.76 -19.71
N ASP A 268 -10.21 11.94 -19.85
CA ASP A 268 -10.81 12.67 -18.74
C ASP A 268 -12.02 11.91 -18.17
N SER A 269 -12.65 11.10 -18.99
CA SER A 269 -13.84 10.35 -18.61
C SER A 269 -13.55 9.05 -17.84
N ILE A 270 -12.33 8.51 -17.87
CA ILE A 270 -12.04 7.20 -17.24
C ILE A 270 -12.21 7.19 -15.72
N TYR A 271 -12.06 8.35 -15.08
CA TYR A 271 -12.26 8.54 -13.65
C TYR A 271 -13.68 9.01 -13.27
N GLN A 272 -14.55 9.22 -14.26
CA GLN A 272 -15.93 9.60 -13.99
C GLN A 272 -16.76 8.35 -13.67
N THR A 273 -17.64 8.48 -12.67
CA THR A 273 -18.58 7.43 -12.30
C THR A 273 -19.91 7.66 -12.98
N ASP A 274 -20.34 6.72 -13.82
CA ASP A 274 -21.64 6.74 -14.47
C ASP A 274 -22.69 6.01 -13.61
N HIS A 275 -23.96 6.40 -13.73
CA HIS A 275 -25.06 5.70 -13.09
C HIS A 275 -25.41 4.41 -13.86
N ARG A 276 -25.53 3.32 -13.13
CA ARG A 276 -25.91 2.01 -13.68
C ARG A 276 -27.31 1.61 -13.22
N SER A 277 -28.08 1.01 -14.12
CA SER A 277 -29.35 0.38 -13.76
C SER A 277 -29.14 -0.80 -12.81
N LEU A 278 -30.12 -1.09 -11.97
CA LEU A 278 -30.11 -2.29 -11.11
C LEU A 278 -29.98 -3.59 -11.94
N LYS A 279 -30.67 -3.64 -13.09
CA LYS A 279 -30.61 -4.77 -14.02
C LYS A 279 -29.19 -5.02 -14.51
N ASP A 280 -28.50 -3.98 -14.95
CA ASP A 280 -27.11 -4.12 -15.45
C ASP A 280 -26.16 -4.53 -14.33
N THR A 281 -26.39 -4.03 -13.10
CA THR A 281 -25.62 -4.44 -11.93
C THR A 281 -25.78 -5.93 -11.63
N ILE A 282 -26.99 -6.43 -11.68
CA ILE A 282 -27.29 -7.85 -11.45
C ILE A 282 -26.66 -8.72 -12.55
N LEU A 283 -26.87 -8.37 -13.82
CA LEU A 283 -26.30 -9.12 -14.95
C LEU A 283 -24.77 -9.12 -14.92
N TYR A 284 -24.15 -7.97 -14.66
CA TYR A 284 -22.70 -7.84 -14.53
C TYR A 284 -22.12 -8.78 -13.47
N ARG A 285 -22.75 -8.84 -12.30
CA ARG A 285 -22.31 -9.70 -11.19
C ARG A 285 -22.58 -11.18 -11.45
N LEU A 286 -23.79 -11.54 -11.84
CA LEU A 286 -24.19 -12.93 -12.07
C LEU A 286 -23.43 -13.59 -13.21
N THR A 287 -23.08 -12.83 -14.25
CA THR A 287 -22.37 -13.36 -15.41
C THR A 287 -20.85 -13.19 -15.33
N PHE A 288 -20.33 -12.60 -14.22
CA PHE A 288 -18.93 -12.18 -14.13
C PHE A 288 -18.52 -11.35 -15.35
N ASN A 289 -19.31 -10.32 -15.65
CA ASN A 289 -19.09 -9.46 -16.83
C ASN A 289 -19.09 -10.25 -18.16
N GLY A 290 -20.03 -11.18 -18.31
CA GLY A 290 -20.19 -11.98 -19.53
C GLY A 290 -19.26 -13.19 -19.64
N GLN A 291 -18.38 -13.44 -18.66
CA GLN A 291 -17.38 -14.51 -18.72
C GLN A 291 -17.96 -15.90 -18.42
N LEU A 292 -19.04 -15.99 -17.65
CA LEU A 292 -19.59 -17.29 -17.23
C LEU A 292 -20.56 -17.90 -18.24
N PHE A 293 -21.78 -17.40 -18.35
CA PHE A 293 -22.86 -18.04 -19.18
C PHE A 293 -23.25 -17.18 -20.40
N TRP A 294 -22.75 -15.92 -20.47
CA TRP A 294 -23.23 -14.96 -21.45
C TRP A 294 -22.72 -15.28 -22.86
N PRO A 295 -23.59 -15.34 -23.89
CA PRO A 295 -23.14 -15.55 -25.25
C PRO A 295 -22.29 -14.40 -25.77
N LYS A 296 -21.16 -14.71 -26.42
CA LYS A 296 -20.26 -13.68 -26.98
C LYS A 296 -20.97 -12.72 -27.94
N LYS A 297 -21.95 -13.20 -28.70
CA LYS A 297 -22.73 -12.38 -29.66
C LYS A 297 -23.57 -11.28 -29.02
N TRP A 298 -23.81 -11.35 -27.70
CA TRP A 298 -24.59 -10.36 -26.93
C TRP A 298 -23.73 -9.38 -26.14
N LEU A 299 -22.42 -9.49 -26.27
CA LEU A 299 -21.48 -8.51 -25.72
C LEU A 299 -21.45 -7.28 -26.61
N ARG A 300 -21.28 -6.12 -25.98
CA ARG A 300 -20.99 -4.86 -26.70
C ARG A 300 -19.62 -5.00 -27.35
N LYS A 301 -19.54 -4.59 -28.62
CA LYS A 301 -18.31 -4.62 -29.40
C LYS A 301 -17.45 -3.39 -29.13
N GLY A 302 -16.14 -3.59 -29.16
CA GLY A 302 -15.16 -2.56 -28.97
C GLY A 302 -14.77 -2.34 -27.49
N PRO A 303 -13.55 -1.86 -27.26
CA PRO A 303 -13.05 -1.73 -25.93
C PRO A 303 -13.72 -0.60 -25.14
N ALA A 304 -14.03 -0.86 -23.86
CA ALA A 304 -14.41 0.17 -22.94
C ALA A 304 -13.15 0.73 -22.22
N ALA A 305 -13.02 2.05 -22.16
CA ALA A 305 -11.91 2.69 -21.47
C ALA A 305 -12.06 2.59 -19.95
N VAL A 306 -11.02 2.14 -19.26
CA VAL A 306 -10.95 2.02 -17.80
C VAL A 306 -9.59 2.51 -17.29
N ALA A 307 -9.53 2.93 -16.03
CA ALA A 307 -8.25 3.26 -15.42
C ALA A 307 -7.40 1.99 -15.20
N HIS A 308 -6.10 2.10 -15.43
CA HIS A 308 -5.15 1.02 -15.19
C HIS A 308 -4.94 0.77 -13.69
N ASP A 309 -5.07 1.81 -12.87
CA ASP A 309 -4.85 1.77 -11.42
C ASP A 309 -6.01 1.19 -10.60
N TRP A 310 -6.10 1.55 -9.31
CA TRP A 310 -7.15 1.06 -8.39
C TRP A 310 -8.56 1.58 -8.69
N PHE A 311 -8.70 2.62 -9.54
CA PHE A 311 -10.01 3.19 -9.82
C PHE A 311 -10.87 2.18 -10.60
N TYR A 312 -12.03 1.90 -10.07
CA TYR A 312 -12.95 0.89 -10.62
C TYR A 312 -14.26 1.52 -11.06
N ASN A 313 -14.51 1.49 -12.37
CA ASN A 313 -15.75 1.98 -12.97
C ASN A 313 -16.51 0.82 -13.67
N PRO A 314 -17.35 0.08 -12.91
CA PRO A 314 -18.06 -1.06 -13.45
C PRO A 314 -19.10 -0.72 -14.51
N GLN A 315 -19.59 0.54 -14.57
CA GLN A 315 -20.61 0.96 -15.52
C GLN A 315 -20.11 0.91 -16.97
N ARG A 316 -18.91 1.42 -17.20
CA ARG A 316 -18.31 1.49 -18.55
C ARG A 316 -18.02 0.12 -19.12
N GLN A 317 -17.54 -0.78 -18.33
CA GLN A 317 -17.09 -2.12 -18.75
C GLN A 317 -18.17 -3.21 -18.67
N CYS A 318 -19.45 -2.82 -18.50
CA CYS A 318 -20.54 -3.81 -18.36
C CYS A 318 -20.83 -4.52 -19.69
N LEU A 319 -20.65 -5.87 -19.69
CA LEU A 319 -20.96 -6.76 -20.81
C LEU A 319 -20.28 -6.33 -22.11
N VAL A 320 -19.02 -5.92 -22.04
CA VAL A 320 -18.15 -5.65 -23.21
C VAL A 320 -17.32 -6.89 -23.56
N ASP A 321 -16.80 -6.95 -24.77
CA ASP A 321 -15.89 -8.02 -25.18
C ASP A 321 -14.41 -7.69 -24.89
N SER A 322 -14.10 -6.41 -24.64
CA SER A 322 -12.76 -5.95 -24.34
C SER A 322 -12.75 -4.65 -23.53
N VAL A 323 -11.64 -4.36 -22.88
CA VAL A 323 -11.37 -3.09 -22.20
C VAL A 323 -10.00 -2.55 -22.60
N ILE A 324 -9.85 -1.22 -22.67
CA ILE A 324 -8.57 -0.53 -22.71
C ILE A 324 -8.28 -0.01 -21.31
N ALA A 325 -7.22 -0.52 -20.67
CA ALA A 325 -6.74 -0.04 -19.38
C ALA A 325 -5.68 1.04 -19.63
N ILE A 326 -5.94 2.26 -19.17
CA ILE A 326 -5.16 3.45 -19.45
C ILE A 326 -4.47 3.94 -18.19
N ASN A 327 -3.17 4.23 -18.31
CA ASN A 327 -2.42 5.03 -17.36
C ASN A 327 -2.21 6.43 -17.95
N PRO A 328 -3.07 7.39 -17.64
CA PRO A 328 -3.01 8.72 -18.27
C PRO A 328 -1.75 9.50 -17.87
N ASN A 329 -1.21 9.22 -16.68
CA ASN A 329 -0.01 9.89 -16.19
C ASN A 329 1.27 9.40 -16.88
N ALA A 330 1.30 8.14 -17.30
CA ALA A 330 2.42 7.56 -18.05
C ALA A 330 2.18 7.58 -19.55
N TYR A 331 1.02 8.04 -20.02
CA TYR A 331 0.60 8.01 -21.43
C TYR A 331 0.72 6.62 -22.05
N THR A 332 0.32 5.60 -21.30
CA THR A 332 0.37 4.20 -21.76
C THR A 332 -0.99 3.51 -21.61
N ALA A 333 -1.24 2.51 -22.42
CA ALA A 333 -2.45 1.70 -22.36
C ALA A 333 -2.21 0.24 -22.76
N GLU A 334 -3.15 -0.63 -22.43
CA GLU A 334 -3.21 -2.01 -22.92
C GLU A 334 -4.65 -2.44 -23.19
N ILE A 335 -4.85 -3.27 -24.23
CA ILE A 335 -6.16 -3.91 -24.48
C ILE A 335 -6.21 -5.27 -23.79
N ARG A 336 -7.29 -5.51 -23.08
CA ARG A 336 -7.61 -6.78 -22.42
C ARG A 336 -8.89 -7.36 -23.02
N TYR A 337 -8.84 -8.60 -23.44
CA TYR A 337 -9.97 -9.29 -24.05
C TYR A 337 -10.63 -10.26 -23.08
N LEU A 338 -11.94 -10.38 -23.20
CA LEU A 338 -12.69 -11.43 -22.51
C LEU A 338 -12.23 -12.81 -22.98
N ASP A 339 -11.61 -13.56 -22.07
CA ASP A 339 -11.18 -14.95 -22.29
C ASP A 339 -11.81 -15.89 -21.27
N LYS A 340 -12.83 -16.64 -21.72
CA LYS A 340 -13.56 -17.61 -20.86
C LYS A 340 -12.69 -18.79 -20.39
N LYS A 341 -11.65 -19.14 -21.16
CA LYS A 341 -10.75 -20.24 -20.78
C LYS A 341 -9.85 -19.78 -19.65
N LYS A 342 -9.21 -18.61 -19.82
CA LYS A 342 -8.35 -17.98 -18.82
C LYS A 342 -9.13 -17.65 -17.55
N PHE A 343 -10.34 -17.11 -17.67
CA PHE A 343 -11.26 -16.91 -16.55
C PHE A 343 -11.46 -18.18 -15.70
N ARG A 344 -11.79 -19.33 -16.35
CA ARG A 344 -12.00 -20.58 -15.63
C ARG A 344 -10.73 -21.07 -14.93
N GLN A 345 -9.57 -20.93 -15.57
CA GLN A 345 -8.27 -21.30 -14.99
C GLN A 345 -7.96 -20.47 -13.74
N VAL A 346 -8.09 -19.15 -13.83
CA VAL A 346 -7.81 -18.23 -12.71
C VAL A 346 -8.82 -18.42 -11.57
N MET A 347 -10.12 -18.62 -11.89
CA MET A 347 -11.14 -18.93 -10.88
C MET A 347 -10.88 -20.25 -10.16
N LYS A 348 -10.45 -21.29 -10.88
CA LYS A 348 -10.04 -22.56 -10.26
C LYS A 348 -8.86 -22.36 -9.32
N TYR A 349 -7.82 -21.64 -9.76
CA TYR A 349 -6.63 -21.32 -8.98
C TYR A 349 -6.97 -20.55 -7.70
N TYR A 350 -7.86 -19.55 -7.80
CA TYR A 350 -8.39 -18.82 -6.68
C TYR A 350 -9.14 -19.72 -5.68
N LEU A 351 -10.09 -20.53 -6.16
CA LEU A 351 -10.90 -21.40 -5.28
C LEU A 351 -10.06 -22.44 -4.54
N GLU A 352 -9.08 -23.04 -5.21
CA GLU A 352 -8.10 -23.95 -4.58
C GLU A 352 -7.31 -23.24 -3.49
N THR A 353 -6.89 -22.00 -3.75
CA THR A 353 -6.14 -21.18 -2.79
C THR A 353 -6.98 -20.80 -1.59
N VAL A 354 -8.24 -20.39 -1.81
CA VAL A 354 -9.18 -20.10 -0.72
C VAL A 354 -9.42 -21.35 0.15
N LYS A 355 -9.61 -22.52 -0.49
CA LYS A 355 -9.76 -23.78 0.24
C LYS A 355 -8.53 -24.12 1.08
N ARG A 356 -7.33 -23.96 0.51
CA ARG A 356 -6.06 -24.17 1.23
C ARG A 356 -5.89 -23.18 2.37
N TYR A 357 -6.14 -21.90 2.12
CA TYR A 357 -6.08 -20.86 3.15
C TYR A 357 -6.98 -21.19 4.33
N LYS A 358 -8.26 -21.49 4.10
CA LYS A 358 -9.20 -21.88 5.16
C LYS A 358 -8.71 -23.07 5.99
N LYS A 359 -7.98 -24.00 5.36
CA LYS A 359 -7.49 -25.21 6.02
C LYS A 359 -6.28 -24.94 6.93
N ILE A 360 -5.30 -24.14 6.47
CA ILE A 360 -3.97 -24.11 7.12
C ILE A 360 -3.54 -22.72 7.64
N HIS A 361 -4.28 -21.63 7.38
CA HIS A 361 -3.81 -20.27 7.73
C HIS A 361 -3.49 -20.12 9.22
N LYS A 362 -4.25 -20.77 10.14
CA LYS A 362 -3.99 -20.69 11.59
C LYS A 362 -2.65 -21.30 11.99
N GLU A 363 -2.25 -22.39 11.33
CA GLU A 363 -0.95 -23.04 11.56
C GLU A 363 0.18 -22.15 11.01
N VAL A 364 -0.04 -21.57 9.84
CA VAL A 364 0.91 -20.63 9.21
C VAL A 364 1.07 -19.37 10.07
N ASP A 365 -0.04 -18.80 10.56
CA ASP A 365 0.00 -17.67 11.50
C ASP A 365 0.84 -17.98 12.73
N LYS A 366 0.60 -19.13 13.34
CA LYS A 366 1.36 -19.57 14.52
C LYS A 366 2.85 -19.74 14.20
N ALA A 367 3.19 -20.24 12.99
CA ALA A 367 4.57 -20.37 12.56
C ALA A 367 5.26 -19.00 12.43
N TYR A 368 4.62 -18.01 11.77
CA TYR A 368 5.13 -16.63 11.70
C TYR A 368 5.24 -15.99 13.09
N TYR A 369 4.22 -16.11 13.91
CA TYR A 369 4.22 -15.57 15.28
C TYR A 369 5.39 -16.10 16.10
N ASN A 370 5.64 -17.40 16.06
CA ASN A 370 6.74 -18.03 16.78
C ASN A 370 8.11 -17.60 16.24
N ARG A 371 8.20 -17.38 14.91
CA ARG A 371 9.44 -17.01 14.22
C ARG A 371 9.77 -15.52 14.27
N ARG A 372 8.80 -14.64 14.61
CA ARG A 372 8.92 -13.18 14.51
C ARG A 372 10.14 -12.60 15.22
N LYS A 373 10.46 -13.10 16.43
CA LYS A 373 11.63 -12.61 17.19
C LYS A 373 12.95 -12.89 16.48
N TYR A 374 13.05 -14.01 15.78
CA TYR A 374 14.23 -14.31 14.97
C TYR A 374 14.24 -13.42 13.73
N LEU A 375 13.13 -13.32 13.00
CA LEU A 375 13.02 -12.52 11.77
C LEU A 375 13.33 -11.03 11.99
N THR A 376 13.15 -10.53 13.21
CA THR A 376 13.48 -9.13 13.58
C THR A 376 14.81 -9.03 14.33
N SER A 377 15.60 -10.09 14.44
CA SER A 377 16.87 -10.09 15.17
C SER A 377 18.04 -9.60 14.30
N TYR A 378 19.05 -9.04 14.95
CA TYR A 378 20.32 -8.71 14.28
C TYR A 378 20.96 -9.95 13.63
N LYS A 379 20.88 -11.12 14.30
CA LYS A 379 21.39 -12.37 13.78
C LYS A 379 20.79 -12.72 12.42
N PHE A 380 19.44 -12.65 12.32
CA PHE A 380 18.76 -12.90 11.05
C PHE A 380 19.23 -11.95 9.96
N TRP A 381 19.24 -10.62 10.23
CA TRP A 381 19.61 -9.63 9.23
C TRP A 381 21.07 -9.74 8.79
N LYS A 382 21.98 -10.09 9.73
CA LYS A 382 23.38 -10.35 9.41
C LYS A 382 23.54 -11.53 8.44
N GLU A 383 22.84 -12.63 8.68
CA GLU A 383 22.81 -13.82 7.83
C GLU A 383 22.11 -13.52 6.48
N TYR A 384 20.96 -12.88 6.50
CA TYR A 384 20.13 -12.58 5.32
C TYR A 384 20.82 -11.63 4.32
N LEU A 385 21.53 -10.62 4.84
CA LEU A 385 22.29 -9.67 4.04
C LEU A 385 23.73 -10.12 3.76
N GLU A 386 24.12 -11.31 4.23
CA GLU A 386 25.47 -11.88 4.06
C GLU A 386 26.59 -10.92 4.50
N LEU A 387 26.35 -10.14 5.58
CA LEU A 387 27.26 -9.08 6.01
C LEU A 387 28.68 -9.58 6.37
N GLU A 388 28.87 -10.87 6.62
CA GLU A 388 30.18 -11.46 6.86
C GLU A 388 31.11 -11.42 5.64
N LYS A 389 30.56 -11.31 4.44
CA LYS A 389 31.33 -11.20 3.20
C LYS A 389 31.99 -9.83 3.01
N TYR A 390 31.60 -8.84 3.82
CA TYR A 390 32.06 -7.44 3.73
C TYR A 390 32.89 -7.01 4.94
N GLN A 391 33.17 -7.92 5.87
CA GLN A 391 34.10 -7.77 6.98
C GLN A 391 35.45 -8.40 6.64
#